data_fc7ecb8f4f8ef221dd2aff5fad8b2ab3
#
_entry.id   fc7ecb8f4f8ef221dd2aff5fad8b2ab3
#
_cell.length_a   1.000
_cell.length_b   1.000
_cell.length_c   1.000
_cell.angle_alpha   90.00
_cell.angle_beta   90.00
_cell.angle_gamma   90.00
#
_symmetry.space_group_name_H-M   'P 1'
#
loop_
_entity.id
_entity.type
_entity.pdbx_description
1 polymer ?
#
loop_
_entity_poly.entity_id
_entity_poly.type
_entity_poly.pdbx_seq_one_letter_code
_entity_poly.pdbx_strand_id
1 'polypeptide(L)'
;MSISKKKNPDLAQGDYGAAPKHRTGLSLFWRTFFLLALLLVGSGLAWTNTLHEMEFEPRALQTARQIASVVNLSRAAVMHTDAISRVSLFKTMKDQEQVTIRLREPKDTFENYGGDDVSLHITQEIKSRLGRDSIVARSVNKVEGLWVGFSIEKDHYWL
;
A
#
# COMPACT_ATOMS: atom_id res chain seq x y z
N MET A 1 -16.52 -38.79 -102.44
CA MET A 1 -16.54 -39.63 -101.24
C MET A 1 -16.01 -38.80 -100.12
N SER A 2 -16.93 -38.14 -99.39
CA SER A 2 -16.57 -37.12 -98.39
C SER A 2 -17.05 -37.65 -97.05
N ILE A 3 -16.16 -37.84 -96.12
CA ILE A 3 -16.52 -38.18 -94.76
C ILE A 3 -16.42 -36.97 -93.88
N SER A 4 -17.55 -36.45 -93.49
CA SER A 4 -17.71 -35.37 -92.58
C SER A 4 -17.33 -35.78 -91.14
N LYS A 5 -16.33 -35.11 -90.56
CA LYS A 5 -15.90 -35.32 -89.16
C LYS A 5 -16.69 -34.36 -88.26
N LYS A 6 -17.64 -34.90 -87.55
CA LYS A 6 -18.48 -34.20 -86.60
C LYS A 6 -17.64 -33.87 -85.35
N LYS A 7 -17.45 -32.57 -85.11
CA LYS A 7 -16.74 -32.06 -83.96
C LYS A 7 -17.72 -31.93 -82.78
N ASN A 8 -17.47 -32.66 -81.72
CA ASN A 8 -18.21 -32.61 -80.48
C ASN A 8 -17.70 -31.45 -79.61
N PRO A 9 -18.53 -30.49 -79.20
CA PRO A 9 -18.14 -29.38 -78.34
C PRO A 9 -18.63 -29.55 -76.89
N ASP A 10 -18.39 -30.70 -76.25
CA ASP A 10 -18.73 -30.85 -74.85
C ASP A 10 -17.59 -31.49 -74.09
N LEU A 11 -16.54 -30.70 -73.88
CA LEU A 11 -15.59 -31.01 -72.79
C LEU A 11 -15.52 -29.80 -71.84
N ALA A 12 -16.44 -29.82 -70.90
CA ALA A 12 -16.21 -29.71 -69.47
C ALA A 12 -15.35 -28.52 -69.05
N GLN A 13 -16.03 -27.49 -68.75
CA GLN A 13 -15.56 -26.56 -67.73
C GLN A 13 -15.42 -27.34 -66.42
N GLY A 14 -14.18 -27.66 -66.08
CA GLY A 14 -13.85 -28.13 -64.76
C GLY A 14 -14.11 -27.02 -63.75
N ASP A 15 -15.10 -27.21 -62.97
CA ASP A 15 -15.34 -26.48 -61.72
C ASP A 15 -14.16 -26.75 -60.82
N TYR A 16 -13.16 -25.83 -60.82
CA TYR A 16 -12.05 -25.85 -59.86
C TYR A 16 -12.67 -25.40 -58.52
N GLY A 17 -13.10 -26.39 -57.74
CA GLY A 17 -13.62 -26.24 -56.41
C GLY A 17 -12.85 -25.22 -55.59
N ALA A 18 -13.58 -24.25 -55.12
CA ALA A 18 -13.09 -23.27 -54.16
C ALA A 18 -12.34 -23.98 -53.01
N ALA A 19 -11.07 -23.66 -52.83
CA ALA A 19 -10.29 -24.14 -51.72
C ALA A 19 -11.02 -23.90 -50.41
N PRO A 20 -11.09 -24.86 -49.51
CA PRO A 20 -11.75 -24.68 -48.24
C PRO A 20 -11.00 -23.57 -47.48
N LYS A 21 -11.71 -22.47 -47.21
CA LYS A 21 -11.22 -21.48 -46.26
C LYS A 21 -10.99 -22.16 -44.94
N HIS A 22 -9.73 -22.42 -44.61
CA HIS A 22 -9.32 -22.83 -43.27
C HIS A 22 -9.80 -21.75 -42.31
N ARG A 23 -10.94 -21.93 -41.74
CA ARG A 23 -11.34 -21.25 -40.51
C ARG A 23 -10.36 -21.75 -39.45
N THR A 24 -9.38 -20.91 -39.09
CA THR A 24 -8.51 -21.11 -37.94
C THR A 24 -9.35 -20.96 -36.67
N GLY A 25 -10.28 -21.87 -36.50
CA GLY A 25 -10.95 -22.06 -35.22
C GLY A 25 -9.88 -22.54 -34.25
N LEU A 26 -9.57 -21.76 -33.25
CA LEU A 26 -8.73 -22.22 -32.14
C LEU A 26 -9.25 -23.59 -31.71
N SER A 27 -8.35 -24.61 -31.72
CA SER A 27 -8.67 -25.95 -31.28
C SER A 27 -9.38 -25.90 -29.92
N LEU A 28 -10.36 -26.76 -29.70
CA LEU A 28 -11.08 -26.85 -28.43
C LEU A 28 -10.12 -26.90 -27.24
N PHE A 29 -8.99 -27.59 -27.42
CA PHE A 29 -7.88 -27.64 -26.45
C PHE A 29 -7.32 -26.27 -26.10
N TRP A 30 -7.08 -25.39 -27.08
CA TRP A 30 -6.58 -24.05 -26.85
C TRP A 30 -7.59 -23.16 -26.10
N ARG A 31 -8.89 -23.31 -26.39
CA ARG A 31 -9.94 -22.55 -25.70
C ARG A 31 -10.05 -22.96 -24.24
N THR A 32 -10.00 -24.27 -23.95
CA THR A 32 -10.03 -24.75 -22.56
C THR A 32 -8.74 -24.41 -21.82
N PHE A 33 -7.59 -24.48 -22.50
CA PHE A 33 -6.31 -24.08 -21.92
C PHE A 33 -6.28 -22.61 -21.54
N PHE A 34 -6.72 -21.71 -22.44
CA PHE A 34 -6.79 -20.28 -22.12
C PHE A 34 -7.79 -19.95 -21.01
N LEU A 35 -8.92 -20.60 -20.96
CA LEU A 35 -9.89 -20.44 -19.88
C LEU A 35 -9.30 -20.86 -18.53
N LEU A 36 -8.63 -22.02 -18.49
CA LEU A 36 -7.95 -22.50 -17.28
C LEU A 36 -6.82 -21.56 -16.86
N ALA A 37 -5.97 -21.15 -17.81
CA ALA A 37 -4.88 -20.21 -17.54
C ALA A 37 -5.40 -18.86 -17.02
N LEU A 38 -6.46 -18.31 -17.63
CA LEU A 38 -7.09 -17.06 -17.20
C LEU A 38 -7.70 -17.18 -15.80
N LEU A 39 -8.33 -18.32 -15.50
CA LEU A 39 -8.90 -18.59 -14.18
C LEU A 39 -7.80 -18.69 -13.12
N LEU A 40 -6.69 -19.36 -13.46
CA LEU A 40 -5.56 -19.53 -12.54
C LEU A 40 -4.84 -18.21 -12.27
N VAL A 41 -4.62 -17.40 -13.32
CA VAL A 41 -4.04 -16.04 -13.19
C VAL A 41 -4.99 -15.13 -12.42
N GLY A 42 -6.28 -15.14 -12.76
CA GLY A 42 -7.29 -14.33 -12.06
C GLY A 42 -7.43 -14.69 -10.59
N SER A 43 -7.41 -15.99 -10.27
CA SER A 43 -7.42 -16.48 -8.89
C SER A 43 -6.15 -16.04 -8.13
N GLY A 44 -4.97 -16.14 -8.77
CA GLY A 44 -3.71 -15.69 -8.18
C GLY A 44 -3.68 -14.20 -7.89
N LEU A 45 -4.17 -13.39 -8.82
CA LEU A 45 -4.27 -11.93 -8.63
C LEU A 45 -5.27 -11.54 -7.54
N ALA A 46 -6.43 -12.21 -7.50
CA ALA A 46 -7.42 -11.99 -6.45
C ALA A 46 -6.86 -12.34 -5.08
N TRP A 47 -6.13 -13.46 -4.96
CA TRP A 47 -5.48 -13.87 -3.72
C TRP A 47 -4.43 -12.88 -3.24
N THR A 48 -3.59 -12.38 -4.16
CA THR A 48 -2.53 -11.41 -3.84
C THR A 48 -3.12 -10.09 -3.35
N ASN A 49 -4.18 -9.58 -3.98
CA ASN A 49 -4.87 -8.38 -3.52
C ASN A 49 -5.48 -8.55 -2.13
N THR A 50 -6.14 -9.68 -1.87
CA THR A 50 -6.77 -9.94 -0.57
C THR A 50 -5.74 -10.05 0.55
N LEU A 51 -4.57 -10.66 0.29
CA LEU A 51 -3.49 -10.75 1.27
C LEU A 51 -2.88 -9.38 1.59
N HIS A 52 -2.73 -8.51 0.59
CA HIS A 52 -2.19 -7.16 0.81
C HIS A 52 -3.08 -6.32 1.75
N GLU A 53 -4.38 -6.37 1.58
CA GLU A 53 -5.31 -5.62 2.44
C GLU A 53 -5.35 -6.16 3.88
N MET A 54 -5.17 -7.47 4.07
CA MET A 54 -5.26 -8.09 5.40
C MET A 54 -3.99 -7.95 6.24
N GLU A 55 -2.80 -7.75 5.65
CA GLU A 55 -1.54 -7.70 6.41
C GLU A 55 -1.16 -6.31 6.91
N PHE A 56 -1.54 -5.24 6.21
CA PHE A 56 -1.07 -3.88 6.52
C PHE A 56 -1.86 -3.23 7.66
N GLU A 57 -3.15 -3.44 7.74
CA GLU A 57 -4.01 -2.79 8.72
C GLU A 57 -3.70 -3.20 10.17
N PRO A 58 -3.57 -4.50 10.53
CA PRO A 58 -3.28 -4.89 11.91
C PRO A 58 -1.87 -4.45 12.37
N ARG A 59 -0.87 -4.42 11.49
CA ARG A 59 0.47 -3.96 11.83
C ARG A 59 0.52 -2.45 12.10
N ALA A 60 -0.16 -1.66 11.29
CA ALA A 60 -0.27 -0.22 11.47
C ALA A 60 -0.93 0.14 12.80
N LEU A 61 -2.02 -0.52 13.15
CA LEU A 61 -2.72 -0.34 14.43
C LEU A 61 -1.87 -0.76 15.62
N GLN A 62 -1.12 -1.85 15.51
CA GLN A 62 -0.22 -2.30 16.57
C GLN A 62 0.90 -1.28 16.79
N THR A 63 1.51 -0.78 15.73
CA THR A 63 2.53 0.27 15.80
C THR A 63 1.98 1.55 16.44
N ALA A 64 0.80 1.99 16.02
CA ALA A 64 0.14 3.17 16.60
C ALA A 64 -0.13 3.00 18.11
N ARG A 65 -0.54 1.80 18.54
CA ARG A 65 -0.74 1.48 19.96
C ARG A 65 0.55 1.52 20.77
N GLN A 66 1.64 0.97 20.24
CA GLN A 66 2.94 1.04 20.88
C GLN A 66 3.41 2.48 21.05
N ILE A 67 3.31 3.29 19.98
CA ILE A 67 3.68 4.70 20.00
C ILE A 67 2.85 5.46 21.04
N ALA A 68 1.54 5.29 21.03
CA ALA A 68 0.66 5.94 22.00
C ALA A 68 0.99 5.52 23.44
N SER A 69 1.35 4.27 23.68
CA SER A 69 1.80 3.77 24.97
C SER A 69 3.09 4.45 25.43
N VAL A 70 4.09 4.56 24.53
CA VAL A 70 5.36 5.24 24.82
C VAL A 70 5.11 6.72 25.12
N VAL A 71 4.27 7.41 24.34
CA VAL A 71 3.92 8.81 24.60
C VAL A 71 3.24 8.98 25.94
N ASN A 72 2.28 8.14 26.29
CA ASN A 72 1.58 8.21 27.57
C ASN A 72 2.52 7.93 28.74
N LEU A 73 3.41 6.94 28.61
CA LEU A 73 4.42 6.65 29.63
C LEU A 73 5.40 7.82 29.79
N SER A 74 5.87 8.37 28.68
CA SER A 74 6.76 9.55 28.71
C SER A 74 6.08 10.76 29.32
N ARG A 75 4.80 10.98 29.00
CA ARG A 75 3.99 12.03 29.60
C ARG A 75 3.87 11.86 31.10
N ALA A 76 3.53 10.67 31.58
CA ALA A 76 3.43 10.36 32.99
C ALA A 76 4.78 10.56 33.71
N ALA A 77 5.87 10.10 33.12
CA ALA A 77 7.22 10.27 33.67
C ALA A 77 7.59 11.77 33.78
N VAL A 78 7.32 12.57 32.77
CA VAL A 78 7.63 14.01 32.78
C VAL A 78 6.75 14.76 33.78
N MET A 79 5.47 14.39 33.95
CA MET A 79 4.56 15.02 34.93
C MET A 79 5.01 14.86 36.37
N HIS A 80 5.65 13.73 36.71
CA HIS A 80 6.11 13.43 38.06
C HIS A 80 7.59 13.75 38.32
N THR A 81 8.26 14.36 37.35
CA THR A 81 9.69 14.66 37.42
C THR A 81 9.92 16.15 37.53
N ASP A 82 10.77 16.59 38.45
CA ASP A 82 11.20 17.96 38.61
C ASP A 82 12.06 18.43 37.41
N ALA A 83 12.19 19.73 37.22
CA ALA A 83 12.82 20.32 36.03
C ALA A 83 14.28 19.86 35.80
N ILE A 84 15.03 19.59 36.87
CA ILE A 84 16.43 19.16 36.78
C ILE A 84 16.50 17.70 36.34
N SER A 85 15.66 16.86 36.92
CA SER A 85 15.59 15.43 36.62
C SER A 85 14.99 15.12 35.24
N ARG A 86 14.21 16.04 34.67
CA ARG A 86 13.69 15.93 33.27
C ARG A 86 14.81 15.83 32.25
N VAL A 87 15.88 16.60 32.41
CA VAL A 87 17.02 16.59 31.49
C VAL A 87 17.72 15.22 31.50
N SER A 88 17.93 14.65 32.69
CA SER A 88 18.53 13.32 32.82
C SER A 88 17.60 12.22 32.27
N LEU A 89 16.29 12.33 32.50
CA LEU A 89 15.28 11.43 31.94
C LEU A 89 15.31 11.42 30.43
N PHE A 90 15.29 12.61 29.79
CA PHE A 90 15.33 12.72 28.33
C PHE A 90 16.61 12.14 27.74
N LYS A 91 17.74 12.35 28.40
CA LYS A 91 19.01 11.74 28.00
C LYS A 91 18.97 10.22 28.09
N THR A 92 18.47 9.68 29.19
CA THR A 92 18.34 8.23 29.38
C THR A 92 17.40 7.60 28.33
N MET A 93 16.25 8.23 28.08
CA MET A 93 15.30 7.74 27.06
C MET A 93 15.92 7.74 25.65
N LYS A 94 16.70 8.76 25.33
CA LYS A 94 17.41 8.82 24.06
C LYS A 94 18.45 7.72 23.93
N ASP A 95 19.23 7.49 24.99
CA ASP A 95 20.38 6.57 24.96
C ASP A 95 19.94 5.10 25.03
N GLN A 96 18.86 4.79 25.76
CA GLN A 96 18.37 3.42 25.98
C GLN A 96 17.26 3.01 25.02
N GLU A 97 16.29 3.89 24.79
CA GLU A 97 15.09 3.55 24.03
C GLU A 97 15.09 4.13 22.60
N GLN A 98 16.14 4.87 22.24
CA GLN A 98 16.23 5.60 20.96
C GLN A 98 15.06 6.56 20.72
N VAL A 99 14.40 6.98 21.80
CA VAL A 99 13.28 7.92 21.79
C VAL A 99 13.81 9.32 22.11
N THR A 100 13.59 10.24 21.20
CA THR A 100 14.03 11.64 21.37
C THR A 100 12.86 12.49 21.83
N ILE A 101 12.92 12.99 23.06
CA ILE A 101 11.96 13.98 23.57
C ILE A 101 12.63 15.35 23.55
N ARG A 102 11.92 16.33 22.98
CA ARG A 102 12.37 17.73 22.99
C ARG A 102 11.20 18.69 23.14
N LEU A 103 11.48 19.86 23.68
CA LEU A 103 10.50 20.94 23.76
C LEU A 103 10.16 21.40 22.34
N ARG A 104 8.88 21.62 22.09
CA ARG A 104 8.38 22.17 20.84
C ARG A 104 8.47 23.68 20.89
N GLU A 105 9.15 24.26 19.91
CA GLU A 105 9.26 25.70 19.76
C GLU A 105 8.23 26.22 18.74
N PRO A 106 7.73 27.46 18.90
CA PRO A 106 6.77 28.06 17.94
C PRO A 106 7.31 28.18 16.51
N LYS A 107 8.64 28.19 16.34
CA LYS A 107 9.31 28.26 15.04
C LYS A 107 9.58 26.91 14.40
N ASP A 108 9.25 25.80 15.08
CA ASP A 108 9.47 24.47 14.54
C ASP A 108 8.67 24.27 13.25
N THR A 109 9.36 23.80 12.23
CA THR A 109 8.75 23.38 10.97
C THR A 109 8.51 21.88 10.99
N PHE A 110 7.35 21.45 10.55
CA PHE A 110 7.03 20.04 10.51
C PHE A 110 6.19 19.70 9.28
N GLU A 111 6.34 18.46 8.81
CA GLU A 111 5.51 17.90 7.76
C GLU A 111 4.58 16.87 8.37
N ASN A 112 3.28 17.01 8.10
CA ASN A 112 2.29 16.06 8.63
C ASN A 112 2.56 14.64 8.14
N TYR A 113 2.34 13.70 9.03
CA TYR A 113 2.38 12.28 8.71
C TYR A 113 1.08 11.91 7.97
N GLY A 114 1.19 11.61 6.68
CA GLY A 114 0.05 11.30 5.83
C GLY A 114 0.50 11.31 4.38
N GLY A 115 -0.34 10.75 3.50
CA GLY A 115 -0.09 10.63 2.06
C GLY A 115 -0.60 9.31 1.50
N ASP A 116 -0.76 8.32 2.36
CA ASP A 116 -1.33 7.02 2.07
C ASP A 116 -2.34 6.62 3.16
N ASP A 117 -3.19 5.66 2.85
CA ASP A 117 -4.28 5.22 3.75
C ASP A 117 -3.75 4.67 5.07
N VAL A 118 -2.60 3.98 5.05
CA VAL A 118 -1.95 3.44 6.25
C VAL A 118 -1.53 4.55 7.20
N SER A 119 -0.89 5.58 6.68
CA SER A 119 -0.46 6.75 7.47
C SER A 119 -1.64 7.51 8.06
N LEU A 120 -2.76 7.58 7.33
CA LEU A 120 -4.00 8.19 7.84
C LEU A 120 -4.58 7.38 9.00
N HIS A 121 -4.64 6.05 8.89
CA HIS A 121 -5.10 5.17 9.96
C HIS A 121 -4.23 5.27 11.21
N ILE A 122 -2.89 5.27 11.05
CA ILE A 122 -1.94 5.47 12.16
C ILE A 122 -2.20 6.81 12.85
N THR A 123 -2.34 7.89 12.08
CA THR A 123 -2.59 9.22 12.59
C THR A 123 -3.91 9.30 13.36
N GLN A 124 -4.97 8.69 12.84
CA GLN A 124 -6.28 8.64 13.50
C GLN A 124 -6.23 7.86 14.81
N GLU A 125 -5.57 6.69 14.82
CA GLU A 125 -5.44 5.87 16.03
C GLU A 125 -4.62 6.58 17.10
N ILE A 126 -3.51 7.25 16.75
CA ILE A 126 -2.72 8.05 17.67
C ILE A 126 -3.57 9.20 18.24
N LYS A 127 -4.28 9.95 17.40
CA LYS A 127 -5.16 11.04 17.84
C LYS A 127 -6.33 10.58 18.71
N SER A 128 -6.87 9.40 18.45
CA SER A 128 -7.95 8.83 19.29
C SER A 128 -7.48 8.53 20.72
N ARG A 129 -6.20 8.16 20.88
CA ARG A 129 -5.60 7.77 22.16
C ARG A 129 -4.97 8.91 22.94
N LEU A 130 -4.32 9.82 22.22
CA LEU A 130 -3.58 10.94 22.83
C LEU A 130 -4.37 12.25 22.88
N GLY A 131 -5.52 12.29 22.18
CA GLY A 131 -6.35 13.48 22.05
C GLY A 131 -6.25 14.10 20.65
N ARG A 132 -7.31 14.79 20.25
CA ARG A 132 -7.45 15.37 18.90
C ARG A 132 -6.39 16.44 18.58
N ASP A 133 -5.86 17.08 19.61
CA ASP A 133 -4.85 18.13 19.49
C ASP A 133 -3.43 17.59 19.29
N SER A 134 -3.25 16.27 19.34
CA SER A 134 -1.98 15.62 19.06
C SER A 134 -1.61 15.81 17.59
N ILE A 135 -0.35 16.16 17.34
CA ILE A 135 0.19 16.31 16.01
C ILE A 135 1.02 15.08 15.69
N VAL A 136 0.83 14.50 14.51
CA VAL A 136 1.67 13.40 14.01
C VAL A 136 2.37 13.91 12.76
N ALA A 137 3.71 13.90 12.79
CA ALA A 137 4.53 14.44 11.72
C ALA A 137 5.57 13.40 11.23
N ARG A 138 5.90 13.46 9.95
CA ARG A 138 6.94 12.62 9.32
C ARG A 138 8.34 13.23 9.42
N SER A 139 8.40 14.53 9.63
CA SER A 139 9.65 15.23 9.85
C SER A 139 9.42 16.45 10.73
N VAL A 140 10.41 16.81 11.53
CA VAL A 140 10.45 18.03 12.33
C VAL A 140 11.81 18.68 12.16
N ASN A 141 11.84 19.94 11.74
CA ASN A 141 13.07 20.71 11.45
C ASN A 141 14.02 19.95 10.52
N LYS A 142 13.47 19.30 9.47
CA LYS A 142 14.20 18.47 8.48
C LYS A 142 14.80 17.19 9.05
N VAL A 143 14.47 16.81 10.28
CA VAL A 143 14.83 15.52 10.85
C VAL A 143 13.69 14.56 10.55
N GLU A 144 13.96 13.56 9.71
CA GLU A 144 12.99 12.51 9.36
C GLU A 144 12.74 11.57 10.53
N GLY A 145 11.51 11.11 10.65
CA GLY A 145 11.07 10.17 11.67
C GLY A 145 9.60 10.32 11.95
N LEU A 146 9.05 9.40 12.73
CA LEU A 146 7.70 9.55 13.22
C LEU A 146 7.73 10.43 14.49
N TRP A 147 7.20 11.61 14.37
CA TRP A 147 7.15 12.58 15.46
C TRP A 147 5.72 12.73 15.95
N VAL A 148 5.57 12.70 17.27
CA VAL A 148 4.28 12.91 17.93
C VAL A 148 4.37 14.13 18.83
N GLY A 149 3.61 15.16 18.48
CA GLY A 149 3.46 16.36 19.29
C GLY A 149 2.40 16.17 20.35
N PHE A 150 2.75 16.39 21.60
CA PHE A 150 1.83 16.32 22.73
C PHE A 150 2.09 17.45 23.72
N SER A 151 1.12 17.69 24.61
CA SER A 151 1.19 18.76 25.59
C SER A 151 1.15 18.21 27.01
N ILE A 152 1.96 18.80 27.88
CA ILE A 152 1.91 18.57 29.32
C ILE A 152 1.73 19.94 29.98
N GLU A 153 0.58 20.16 30.64
CA GLU A 153 0.21 21.45 31.20
C GLU A 153 0.27 22.57 30.16
N LYS A 154 1.29 23.43 30.22
CA LYS A 154 1.49 24.55 29.29
C LYS A 154 2.60 24.32 28.29
N ASP A 155 3.38 23.26 28.49
CA ASP A 155 4.53 22.95 27.67
C ASP A 155 4.15 21.96 26.56
N HIS A 156 4.70 22.19 25.38
CA HIS A 156 4.51 21.34 24.22
C HIS A 156 5.81 20.59 23.92
N TYR A 157 5.69 19.32 23.58
CA TYR A 157 6.82 18.42 23.34
C TYR A 157 6.67 17.70 22.02
N TRP A 158 7.82 17.36 21.45
CA TRP A 158 7.96 16.37 20.39
C TRP A 158 8.60 15.09 20.96
N LEU A 159 8.07 13.94 20.54
CA LEU A 159 8.62 12.61 20.81
C LEU A 159 8.85 11.91 19.50
#